data_af4b797b6697c1a439c382bca0da2d19
#
_entry.id   af4b797b6697c1a439c382bca0da2d19
#
_cell.length_a   1.000
_cell.length_b   1.000
_cell.length_c   1.000
_cell.angle_alpha   90.00
_cell.angle_beta   90.00
_cell.angle_gamma   90.00
#
_symmetry.space_group_name_H-M   'P 1'
#
loop_
_entity.id
_entity.type
_entity.pdbx_description
1 polymer ?
#
loop_
_entity_poly.entity_id
_entity_poly.type
_entity_poly.pdbx_seq_one_letter_code
_entity_poly.pdbx_strand_id
1 'polypeptide(L)'
;GSLNRPADDKRKAYFDAVIAEWTAFQNKGYHNFHPGGYLKLFQGYSGGVLNSMENLWEIAFNPTGSGYKDNSGTWATYNGPAVEAPGKGAPAESMGRANAFFRVLPVWKDFFEANDERRDVMVCTYQYKWDADKKAHKLVENKKLTDWYPGKWRREWMPKGFVDPNNTGVNYCPLRYADV
;
A
#
# COMPACT_ATOMS: atom_id res chain seq x y z
N GLY A 1 10.70 3.49 -17.28
CA GLY A 1 11.55 3.95 -18.37
C GLY A 1 11.82 2.84 -19.38
N SER A 2 11.82 3.16 -20.66
CA SER A 2 12.16 2.22 -21.71
C SER A 2 13.59 1.75 -21.56
N LEU A 3 13.84 0.45 -21.69
CA LEU A 3 15.18 -0.12 -21.78
C LEU A 3 15.91 0.36 -23.06
N ASN A 4 15.15 0.81 -24.05
CA ASN A 4 15.66 1.36 -25.30
C ASN A 4 15.74 2.88 -25.20
N ARG A 5 16.92 3.38 -24.85
CA ARG A 5 17.18 4.81 -24.85
C ARG A 5 17.19 5.33 -26.29
N PRO A 6 16.32 6.32 -26.64
CA PRO A 6 16.36 6.91 -27.98
C PRO A 6 17.70 7.60 -28.24
N ALA A 7 18.09 7.70 -29.50
CA ALA A 7 19.24 8.47 -29.92
C ALA A 7 19.13 9.92 -29.43
N ASP A 8 20.26 10.55 -29.16
CA ASP A 8 20.30 11.86 -28.49
C ASP A 8 19.61 12.96 -29.30
N ASP A 9 19.68 12.89 -30.63
CA ASP A 9 19.01 13.81 -31.56
C ASP A 9 17.47 13.72 -31.49
N LYS A 10 16.92 12.55 -31.13
CA LYS A 10 15.48 12.31 -30.98
C LYS A 10 14.96 12.53 -29.58
N ARG A 11 15.83 12.54 -28.58
CA ARG A 11 15.46 12.57 -27.16
C ARG A 11 14.61 13.77 -26.81
N LYS A 12 15.01 14.95 -27.30
CA LYS A 12 14.25 16.18 -27.06
C LYS A 12 12.80 16.08 -27.57
N ALA A 13 12.61 15.59 -28.79
CA ALA A 13 11.27 15.42 -29.36
C ALA A 13 10.40 14.47 -28.54
N TYR A 14 10.97 13.38 -27.99
CA TYR A 14 10.20 12.48 -27.12
C TYR A 14 9.85 13.14 -25.79
N PHE A 15 10.74 13.90 -25.16
CA PHE A 15 10.42 14.64 -23.95
C PHE A 15 9.38 15.72 -24.18
N ASP A 16 9.48 16.46 -25.29
CA ASP A 16 8.48 17.47 -25.66
C ASP A 16 7.10 16.83 -25.86
N ALA A 17 7.04 15.65 -26.49
CA ALA A 17 5.80 14.89 -26.64
C ALA A 17 5.22 14.44 -25.29
N VAL A 18 6.05 13.92 -24.38
CA VAL A 18 5.61 13.53 -23.02
C VAL A 18 5.04 14.74 -22.28
N ILE A 19 5.72 15.89 -22.34
CA ILE A 19 5.25 17.12 -21.68
C ILE A 19 3.92 17.59 -22.29
N ALA A 20 3.77 17.52 -23.61
CA ALA A 20 2.53 17.90 -24.29
C ALA A 20 1.36 17.00 -23.89
N GLU A 21 1.55 15.68 -23.89
CA GLU A 21 0.55 14.71 -23.45
C GLU A 21 0.18 14.88 -21.99
N TRP A 22 1.17 15.06 -21.11
CA TRP A 22 0.93 15.36 -19.70
C TRP A 22 0.10 16.63 -19.51
N THR A 23 0.47 17.72 -20.20
CA THR A 23 -0.27 18.99 -20.14
C THR A 23 -1.71 18.82 -20.62
N ALA A 24 -1.91 18.09 -21.72
CA ALA A 24 -3.25 17.81 -22.24
C ALA A 24 -4.07 16.96 -21.24
N PHE A 25 -3.44 15.97 -20.60
CA PHE A 25 -4.08 15.14 -19.57
C PHE A 25 -4.49 15.98 -18.34
N GLN A 26 -3.59 16.82 -17.82
CA GLN A 26 -3.89 17.72 -16.70
C GLN A 26 -5.05 18.67 -17.01
N ASN A 27 -5.06 19.25 -18.22
CA ASN A 27 -6.10 20.21 -18.65
C ASN A 27 -7.49 19.58 -18.77
N LYS A 28 -7.60 18.25 -18.90
CA LYS A 28 -8.90 17.55 -18.84
C LYS A 28 -9.52 17.60 -17.46
N GLY A 29 -8.72 17.65 -16.39
CA GLY A 29 -9.18 17.79 -15.00
C GLY A 29 -9.95 16.58 -14.45
N TYR A 30 -9.91 15.43 -15.13
CA TYR A 30 -10.61 14.23 -14.67
C TYR A 30 -9.92 13.52 -13.51
N HIS A 31 -8.61 13.72 -13.41
CA HIS A 31 -7.79 13.12 -12.37
C HIS A 31 -6.95 14.17 -11.65
N ASN A 32 -6.63 13.88 -10.40
CA ASN A 32 -5.78 14.72 -9.57
C ASN A 32 -5.21 13.88 -8.42
N PHE A 33 -4.31 14.43 -7.63
CA PHE A 33 -3.87 13.82 -6.38
C PHE A 33 -5.05 13.65 -5.41
N HIS A 34 -4.96 12.62 -4.57
CA HIS A 34 -5.96 12.37 -3.54
C HIS A 34 -6.12 13.59 -2.61
N PRO A 35 -7.34 14.14 -2.44
CA PRO A 35 -7.54 15.39 -1.68
C PRO A 35 -7.19 15.28 -0.20
N GLY A 36 -7.17 14.08 0.36
CA GLY A 36 -6.77 13.81 1.74
C GLY A 36 -5.28 13.54 1.94
N GLY A 37 -4.46 13.67 0.88
CA GLY A 37 -3.02 13.44 0.93
C GLY A 37 -2.63 11.95 0.87
N TYR A 38 -1.32 11.72 0.99
CA TYR A 38 -0.71 10.42 0.76
C TYR A 38 -1.16 9.34 1.76
N LEU A 39 -1.25 9.71 3.05
CA LEU A 39 -1.72 8.79 4.08
C LEU A 39 -3.15 8.32 3.81
N LYS A 40 -4.06 9.24 3.51
CA LYS A 40 -5.46 8.90 3.25
C LYS A 40 -5.65 8.05 2.01
N LEU A 41 -4.84 8.27 0.99
CA LEU A 41 -4.80 7.43 -0.21
C LEU A 41 -4.54 5.96 0.17
N PHE A 42 -3.47 5.68 0.92
CA PHE A 42 -3.11 4.30 1.28
C PHE A 42 -4.03 3.69 2.35
N GLN A 43 -4.59 4.49 3.23
CA GLN A 43 -5.67 4.04 4.11
C GLN A 43 -6.90 3.63 3.30
N GLY A 44 -7.26 4.39 2.27
CA GLY A 44 -8.35 4.07 1.35
C GLY A 44 -8.11 2.75 0.61
N TYR A 45 -6.94 2.59 -0.02
CA TYR A 45 -6.58 1.33 -0.68
C TYR A 45 -6.66 0.13 0.27
N SER A 46 -6.05 0.26 1.45
CA SER A 46 -6.07 -0.80 2.45
C SER A 46 -7.49 -1.10 2.97
N GLY A 47 -8.34 -0.08 3.03
CA GLY A 47 -9.75 -0.21 3.42
C GLY A 47 -10.68 -0.72 2.31
N GLY A 48 -10.17 -0.98 1.11
CA GLY A 48 -10.97 -1.44 -0.03
C GLY A 48 -11.81 -0.34 -0.68
N VAL A 49 -11.43 0.92 -0.50
CA VAL A 49 -12.12 2.07 -1.10
C VAL A 49 -11.57 2.32 -2.50
N LEU A 50 -12.43 2.27 -3.49
CA LEU A 50 -12.08 2.65 -4.87
C LEU A 50 -11.83 4.17 -4.94
N ASN A 51 -10.73 4.56 -5.58
CA ASN A 51 -10.36 5.96 -5.74
C ASN A 51 -10.27 6.35 -7.22
N SER A 52 -11.37 6.85 -7.75
CA SER A 52 -11.43 7.31 -9.16
C SER A 52 -10.71 8.63 -9.41
N MET A 53 -10.35 9.40 -8.37
CA MET A 53 -9.67 10.69 -8.55
C MET A 53 -8.20 10.49 -8.94
N GLU A 54 -7.46 9.69 -8.19
CA GLU A 54 -6.02 9.49 -8.42
C GLU A 54 -5.71 8.26 -9.26
N ASN A 55 -6.56 7.21 -9.21
CA ASN A 55 -6.32 5.98 -9.92
C ASN A 55 -6.68 6.11 -11.40
N LEU A 56 -5.72 5.79 -12.27
CA LEU A 56 -5.94 5.66 -13.70
C LEU A 56 -6.28 4.21 -14.06
N TRP A 57 -5.70 3.27 -13.35
CA TRP A 57 -5.98 1.86 -13.52
C TRP A 57 -5.88 1.13 -12.18
N GLU A 58 -6.95 0.44 -11.81
CA GLU A 58 -7.06 -0.28 -10.55
C GLU A 58 -7.61 -1.68 -10.79
N ILE A 59 -6.94 -2.67 -10.23
CA ILE A 59 -7.36 -4.07 -10.23
C ILE A 59 -8.06 -4.34 -8.89
N ALA A 60 -9.36 -4.57 -8.95
CA ALA A 60 -10.17 -4.86 -7.78
C ALA A 60 -10.07 -6.32 -7.38
N PHE A 61 -9.94 -6.58 -6.08
CA PHE A 61 -10.00 -7.90 -5.47
C PHE A 61 -11.21 -8.03 -4.56
N ASN A 62 -11.82 -9.21 -4.52
CA ASN A 62 -12.98 -9.46 -3.68
C ASN A 62 -12.54 -10.16 -2.37
N PRO A 63 -12.75 -9.54 -1.20
CA PRO A 63 -12.36 -10.13 0.08
C PRO A 63 -13.27 -11.26 0.55
N THR A 64 -14.49 -11.36 0.03
CA THR A 64 -15.55 -12.16 0.67
C THR A 64 -15.56 -13.63 0.31
N GLY A 65 -14.62 -14.11 -0.52
CA GLY A 65 -14.46 -15.54 -0.76
C GLY A 65 -15.67 -16.27 -1.31
N SER A 66 -16.64 -15.56 -1.89
CA SER A 66 -17.85 -16.14 -2.47
C SER A 66 -17.53 -16.88 -3.78
N GLY A 67 -16.88 -18.02 -3.67
CA GLY A 67 -16.58 -18.91 -4.77
C GLY A 67 -15.27 -18.61 -5.52
N TYR A 68 -14.61 -17.51 -5.26
CA TYR A 68 -13.35 -17.08 -5.90
C TYR A 68 -12.26 -16.85 -4.86
N LYS A 69 -11.93 -17.87 -4.10
CA LYS A 69 -10.90 -17.83 -3.04
C LYS A 69 -9.55 -17.29 -3.53
N ASP A 70 -9.25 -17.48 -4.81
CA ASP A 70 -7.96 -17.14 -5.41
C ASP A 70 -7.87 -15.66 -5.85
N ASN A 71 -8.96 -14.90 -5.75
CA ASN A 71 -9.04 -13.51 -6.23
C ASN A 71 -9.09 -12.47 -5.12
N SER A 72 -8.77 -12.85 -3.89
CA SER A 72 -8.91 -11.98 -2.71
C SER A 72 -7.66 -11.16 -2.37
N GLY A 73 -6.58 -11.29 -3.13
CA GLY A 73 -5.39 -10.44 -3.02
C GLY A 73 -4.60 -10.60 -1.72
N THR A 74 -3.65 -11.54 -1.69
CA THR A 74 -2.75 -11.73 -0.54
C THR A 74 -1.56 -10.78 -0.52
N TRP A 75 -1.28 -10.11 -1.62
CA TRP A 75 -0.08 -9.32 -1.83
C TRP A 75 0.13 -8.23 -0.76
N ALA A 76 -0.95 -7.64 -0.26
CA ALA A 76 -0.87 -6.57 0.73
C ALA A 76 -0.32 -7.07 2.07
N THR A 77 -0.72 -8.26 2.52
CA THR A 77 -0.22 -8.84 3.77
C THR A 77 1.25 -9.28 3.70
N TYR A 78 1.78 -9.45 2.50
CA TYR A 78 3.20 -9.74 2.27
C TYR A 78 4.06 -8.48 2.26
N ASN A 79 3.48 -7.35 1.84
CA ASN A 79 4.17 -6.07 1.64
C ASN A 79 3.90 -5.04 2.75
N GLY A 80 3.40 -5.47 3.89
CA GLY A 80 3.13 -4.63 5.05
C GLY A 80 3.92 -5.06 6.29
N PRO A 81 3.69 -4.42 7.44
CA PRO A 81 4.26 -4.81 8.71
C PRO A 81 3.71 -6.15 9.21
N ALA A 82 4.51 -6.86 10.01
CA ALA A 82 4.12 -8.14 10.58
C ALA A 82 2.95 -7.99 11.55
N VAL A 83 2.00 -8.89 11.42
CA VAL A 83 0.91 -9.08 12.39
C VAL A 83 0.85 -10.56 12.74
N GLU A 84 1.08 -10.87 14.01
CA GLU A 84 1.02 -12.22 14.52
C GLU A 84 -0.40 -12.80 14.39
N ALA A 85 -0.50 -14.07 14.07
CA ALA A 85 -1.80 -14.72 13.96
C ALA A 85 -2.57 -14.61 15.29
N PRO A 86 -3.89 -14.32 15.24
CA PRO A 86 -4.70 -14.33 16.44
C PRO A 86 -4.76 -15.73 17.02
N GLY A 87 -4.71 -15.83 18.35
CA GLY A 87 -4.80 -17.09 19.09
C GLY A 87 -6.22 -17.63 19.18
N LYS A 88 -6.33 -18.79 19.80
CA LYS A 88 -7.63 -19.47 20.03
C LYS A 88 -8.58 -18.54 20.82
N GLY A 89 -9.80 -18.44 20.34
CA GLY A 89 -10.85 -17.61 20.95
C GLY A 89 -10.70 -16.12 20.65
N ALA A 90 -9.95 -15.76 19.62
CA ALA A 90 -9.89 -14.39 19.14
C ALA A 90 -11.29 -13.91 18.69
N PRO A 91 -11.63 -12.63 18.91
CA PRO A 91 -12.83 -12.03 18.38
C PRO A 91 -12.87 -12.10 16.84
N ALA A 92 -14.07 -12.21 16.28
CA ALA A 92 -14.25 -12.27 14.83
C ALA A 92 -13.69 -11.03 14.11
N GLU A 93 -13.72 -9.87 14.77
CA GLU A 93 -13.23 -8.59 14.29
C GLU A 93 -11.73 -8.36 14.50
N SER A 94 -10.98 -9.40 14.89
CA SER A 94 -9.52 -9.27 15.01
C SER A 94 -8.85 -8.98 13.66
N MET A 95 -7.67 -8.35 13.69
CA MET A 95 -6.97 -7.97 12.47
C MET A 95 -6.57 -9.14 11.57
N GLY A 96 -6.46 -10.35 12.11
CA GLY A 96 -5.90 -11.47 11.38
C GLY A 96 -4.37 -11.42 11.35
N ARG A 97 -3.77 -12.07 10.35
CA ARG A 97 -2.31 -12.22 10.20
C ARG A 97 -1.78 -11.38 9.04
N ALA A 98 -0.52 -10.95 9.12
CA ALA A 98 0.26 -10.47 7.98
C ALA A 98 1.68 -11.05 8.02
N ASN A 99 2.16 -11.58 6.90
CA ASN A 99 3.40 -12.34 6.84
C ASN A 99 4.66 -11.48 6.77
N ALA A 100 4.57 -10.27 6.21
CA ALA A 100 5.67 -9.30 6.17
C ALA A 100 6.98 -9.88 5.61
N PHE A 101 6.98 -10.31 4.36
CA PHE A 101 8.15 -10.94 3.74
C PHE A 101 9.30 -9.97 3.46
N PHE A 102 8.99 -8.68 3.35
CA PHE A 102 9.97 -7.67 2.99
C PHE A 102 10.38 -6.82 4.18
N ARG A 103 11.59 -6.30 4.10
CA ARG A 103 12.16 -5.35 5.05
C ARG A 103 12.58 -4.10 4.32
N VAL A 104 12.55 -2.98 5.04
CA VAL A 104 13.01 -1.68 4.53
C VAL A 104 14.40 -1.42 5.09
N LEU A 105 15.32 -1.02 4.22
CA LEU A 105 16.62 -0.55 4.69
C LEU A 105 16.45 0.78 5.43
N PRO A 106 17.09 0.98 6.59
CA PRO A 106 16.95 2.19 7.40
C PRO A 106 17.23 3.48 6.63
N VAL A 107 18.18 3.46 5.71
CA VAL A 107 18.55 4.60 4.85
C VAL A 107 17.34 5.17 4.09
N TRP A 108 16.32 4.37 3.81
CA TRP A 108 15.10 4.88 3.16
C TRP A 108 14.34 5.89 4.01
N LYS A 109 14.41 5.78 5.35
CA LYS A 109 13.77 6.76 6.22
C LYS A 109 14.52 8.09 6.20
N ASP A 110 15.84 8.03 6.11
CA ASP A 110 16.71 9.22 6.05
C ASP A 110 16.68 9.91 4.68
N PHE A 111 16.21 9.20 3.65
CA PHE A 111 16.07 9.72 2.30
C PHE A 111 14.96 10.78 2.17
N PHE A 112 13.97 10.74 3.05
CA PHE A 112 12.87 11.69 3.05
C PHE A 112 13.18 12.91 3.94
N GLU A 113 12.75 14.09 3.50
CA GLU A 113 12.77 15.28 4.35
C GLU A 113 11.92 15.09 5.62
N ALA A 114 12.23 15.83 6.67
CA ALA A 114 11.61 15.66 7.99
C ALA A 114 10.07 15.84 7.97
N ASN A 115 9.58 16.70 7.09
CA ASN A 115 8.16 17.02 6.90
C ASN A 115 7.50 16.28 5.73
N ASP A 116 8.20 15.35 5.08
CA ASP A 116 7.63 14.56 4.01
C ASP A 116 6.72 13.47 4.58
N GLU A 117 5.40 13.60 4.36
CA GLU A 117 4.39 12.64 4.80
C GLU A 117 4.66 11.21 4.30
N ARG A 118 5.29 11.06 3.14
CA ARG A 118 5.61 9.75 2.54
C ARG A 118 6.52 8.93 3.43
N ARG A 119 7.43 9.57 4.17
CA ARG A 119 8.39 8.91 5.06
C ARG A 119 7.70 7.93 6.03
N ASP A 120 6.73 8.43 6.79
CA ASP A 120 6.09 7.67 7.85
C ASP A 120 4.97 6.75 7.33
N VAL A 121 4.50 7.00 6.10
CA VAL A 121 3.59 6.07 5.40
C VAL A 121 4.37 4.92 4.77
N MET A 122 5.52 5.18 4.12
CA MET A 122 6.30 4.16 3.40
C MET A 122 7.13 3.27 4.32
N VAL A 123 7.52 3.78 5.49
CA VAL A 123 8.37 3.06 6.45
C VAL A 123 7.61 2.83 7.74
N CYS A 124 7.40 1.56 8.10
CA CYS A 124 6.76 1.16 9.35
C CYS A 124 7.79 0.58 10.32
N THR A 125 7.90 1.18 11.50
CA THR A 125 8.88 0.83 12.54
C THR A 125 8.33 -0.09 13.61
N TYR A 126 7.10 -0.57 13.47
CA TYR A 126 6.44 -1.41 14.44
C TYR A 126 5.81 -2.66 13.80
N GLN A 127 5.34 -3.55 14.65
CA GLN A 127 4.59 -4.75 14.32
C GLN A 127 3.46 -4.96 15.33
N TYR A 128 2.58 -5.89 15.04
CA TYR A 128 1.56 -6.30 16.00
C TYR A 128 1.82 -7.72 16.51
N LYS A 129 1.80 -7.88 17.83
CA LYS A 129 1.90 -9.15 18.54
C LYS A 129 0.55 -9.51 19.15
N TRP A 130 0.26 -10.79 19.20
CA TRP A 130 -0.94 -11.28 19.87
C TRP A 130 -0.76 -11.27 21.39
N ASP A 131 -1.71 -10.68 22.10
CA ASP A 131 -1.81 -10.72 23.55
C ASP A 131 -2.92 -11.71 23.91
N ALA A 132 -2.53 -12.89 24.43
CA ALA A 132 -3.46 -13.98 24.73
C ALA A 132 -4.39 -13.66 25.90
N ASP A 133 -3.91 -12.88 26.87
CA ASP A 133 -4.71 -12.51 28.05
C ASP A 133 -5.81 -11.52 27.68
N LYS A 134 -5.48 -10.55 26.83
CA LYS A 134 -6.43 -9.53 26.35
C LYS A 134 -7.23 -9.98 25.15
N LYS A 135 -6.88 -11.11 24.53
CA LYS A 135 -7.44 -11.58 23.24
C LYS A 135 -7.45 -10.49 22.18
N ALA A 136 -6.35 -9.74 22.08
CA ALA A 136 -6.21 -8.60 21.18
C ALA A 136 -4.77 -8.48 20.68
N HIS A 137 -4.62 -7.82 19.53
CA HIS A 137 -3.31 -7.41 19.06
C HIS A 137 -2.81 -6.18 19.83
N LYS A 138 -1.54 -6.19 20.16
CA LYS A 138 -0.82 -5.03 20.72
C LYS A 138 0.28 -4.58 19.78
N LEU A 139 0.46 -3.28 19.65
CA LEU A 139 1.54 -2.67 18.89
C LEU A 139 2.85 -2.85 19.67
N VAL A 140 3.90 -3.23 18.95
CA VAL A 140 5.25 -3.41 19.48
C VAL A 140 6.24 -2.71 18.56
N GLU A 141 6.94 -1.72 19.08
CA GLU A 141 8.00 -1.03 18.34
C GLU A 141 9.19 -1.96 18.07
N ASN A 142 9.70 -1.90 16.85
CA ASN A 142 10.87 -2.65 16.45
C ASN A 142 12.14 -1.89 16.82
N LYS A 143 12.86 -2.37 17.81
CA LYS A 143 14.11 -1.76 18.29
C LYS A 143 15.28 -1.92 17.31
N LYS A 144 15.24 -2.99 16.49
CA LYS A 144 16.28 -3.24 15.48
C LYS A 144 15.88 -2.59 14.17
N LEU A 145 16.78 -1.80 13.60
CA LEU A 145 16.58 -1.13 12.31
C LEU A 145 16.35 -2.13 11.17
N THR A 146 16.89 -3.33 11.28
CA THR A 146 16.70 -4.42 10.31
C THR A 146 15.27 -5.00 10.31
N ASP A 147 14.45 -4.65 11.29
CA ASP A 147 13.09 -5.18 11.44
C ASP A 147 12.02 -4.17 11.02
N TRP A 148 12.40 -3.13 10.26
CA TRP A 148 11.45 -2.20 9.69
C TRP A 148 10.81 -2.76 8.43
N TYR A 149 9.56 -2.38 8.19
CA TYR A 149 8.71 -2.92 7.13
C TYR A 149 8.29 -1.86 6.12
N PRO A 150 7.91 -2.27 4.89
CA PRO A 150 7.09 -1.41 4.03
C PRO A 150 5.80 -1.02 4.75
N GLY A 151 5.44 0.25 4.71
CA GLY A 151 4.36 0.78 5.55
C GLY A 151 3.06 1.13 4.82
N LYS A 152 3.00 0.99 3.49
CA LYS A 152 1.82 1.35 2.71
C LYS A 152 0.60 0.45 2.96
N TRP A 153 0.84 -0.81 3.32
CA TRP A 153 -0.18 -1.87 3.39
C TRP A 153 -0.27 -2.40 4.81
N ARG A 154 -0.77 -1.54 5.71
CA ARG A 154 -0.86 -1.88 7.13
C ARG A 154 -2.16 -2.62 7.41
N ARG A 155 -2.06 -3.74 8.12
CA ARG A 155 -3.20 -4.60 8.43
C ARG A 155 -4.26 -3.89 9.27
N GLU A 156 -3.87 -2.95 10.11
CA GLU A 156 -4.79 -2.12 10.90
C GLU A 156 -5.67 -1.18 10.08
N TRP A 157 -5.30 -0.91 8.82
CA TRP A 157 -6.11 -0.11 7.89
C TRP A 157 -7.06 -0.96 7.06
N MET A 158 -6.85 -2.28 7.03
CA MET A 158 -7.67 -3.21 6.27
C MET A 158 -8.95 -3.53 7.04
N PRO A 159 -10.04 -3.90 6.35
CA PRO A 159 -11.25 -4.35 7.02
C PRO A 159 -10.96 -5.49 7.98
N LYS A 160 -11.69 -5.55 9.09
CA LYS A 160 -11.59 -6.59 10.11
C LYS A 160 -12.57 -7.71 9.83
N GLY A 161 -12.39 -8.83 10.52
CA GLY A 161 -13.39 -9.92 10.47
C GLY A 161 -13.30 -10.82 9.24
N PHE A 162 -12.16 -10.84 8.53
CA PHE A 162 -11.99 -11.79 7.44
C PHE A 162 -11.82 -13.21 7.96
N VAL A 163 -12.57 -14.12 7.36
CA VAL A 163 -12.48 -15.57 7.63
C VAL A 163 -11.09 -16.10 7.24
N ASP A 164 -10.52 -15.60 6.16
CA ASP A 164 -9.15 -15.90 5.74
C ASP A 164 -8.24 -14.68 5.98
N PRO A 165 -7.35 -14.75 6.98
CA PRO A 165 -6.44 -13.65 7.29
C PRO A 165 -5.41 -13.36 6.20
N ASN A 166 -5.29 -14.21 5.20
CA ASN A 166 -4.38 -14.01 4.07
C ASN A 166 -5.03 -13.24 2.92
N ASN A 167 -6.37 -13.17 2.89
CA ASN A 167 -7.12 -12.60 1.78
C ASN A 167 -7.84 -11.33 2.26
N THR A 168 -7.34 -10.18 1.87
CA THR A 168 -7.76 -8.89 2.43
C THR A 168 -8.60 -8.05 1.47
N GLY A 169 -8.72 -8.47 0.21
CA GLY A 169 -9.44 -7.69 -0.80
C GLY A 169 -8.83 -6.33 -1.09
N VAL A 170 -7.58 -6.12 -0.72
CA VAL A 170 -6.88 -4.85 -1.00
C VAL A 170 -6.60 -4.77 -2.49
N ASN A 171 -7.13 -3.73 -3.11
CA ASN A 171 -6.95 -3.48 -4.53
C ASN A 171 -5.50 -3.15 -4.88
N TYR A 172 -5.10 -3.52 -6.08
CA TYR A 172 -3.81 -3.15 -6.63
C TYR A 172 -3.98 -2.08 -7.69
N CYS A 173 -3.31 -0.94 -7.53
CA CYS A 173 -3.33 0.16 -8.47
C CYS A 173 -2.01 0.21 -9.25
N PRO A 174 -1.97 -0.31 -10.48
CA PRO A 174 -0.78 -0.30 -11.33
C PRO A 174 -0.39 1.07 -11.85
N LEU A 175 -1.36 1.99 -11.99
CA LEU A 175 -1.14 3.30 -12.57
C LEU A 175 -2.01 4.36 -11.87
N ARG A 176 -1.35 5.39 -11.37
CA ARG A 176 -1.96 6.54 -10.69
C ARG A 176 -1.59 7.84 -11.38
N TYR A 177 -2.32 8.89 -11.08
CA TYR A 177 -1.98 10.26 -11.49
C TYR A 177 -0.53 10.66 -11.10
N ALA A 178 -0.06 10.19 -9.95
CA ALA A 178 1.32 10.41 -9.50
C ALA A 178 2.40 9.71 -10.33
N ASP A 179 2.02 8.75 -11.17
CA ASP A 179 2.95 7.94 -11.96
C ASP A 179 3.11 8.47 -13.41
N VAL A 180 2.33 9.47 -13.79
CA VAL A 180 2.30 10.09 -15.13
C VAL A 180 2.99 11.44 -15.09
#